data_f0a3a199188f5cb5183563b2a58b0e6e
#
_entry.id   f0a3a199188f5cb5183563b2a58b0e6e
#
_cell.length_a   1.000
_cell.length_b   1.000
_cell.length_c   1.000
_cell.angle_alpha   90.00
_cell.angle_beta   90.00
_cell.angle_gamma   90.00
#
_symmetry.space_group_name_H-M   'P 1'
#
loop_
_entity.id
_entity.type
_entity.pdbx_description
1 polymer ?
#
loop_
_entity_poly.entity_id
_entity_poly.type
_entity_poly.pdbx_seq_one_letter_code
_entity_poly.pdbx_strand_id
1 'polypeptide(L)'
;MRICIPIPCFFGGMDFCDAIRKTGELGFDCAETYNWKDLDLDKVRATCEETGVELRSMCTSEFRMTDPAFRKEWLAGLRESCEAAKRVGASRLITQVGQDTGAPREEQHAAIVETLKQAKPILEDTGIIIMLEPLNTIVNHPGYYLWQSSEAFDIIHEVDHPLVKIVYDIYHQQVME
;
A
#
# COMPACT_ATOMS: atom_id res chain seq x y z
N MET A 1 3.77 16.37 -12.93
CA MET A 1 4.11 15.17 -12.13
C MET A 1 4.30 15.63 -10.71
N ARG A 2 3.75 14.94 -9.72
CA ARG A 2 3.91 15.26 -8.30
C ARG A 2 4.89 14.28 -7.69
N ILE A 3 5.85 14.75 -6.90
CA ILE A 3 6.89 13.92 -6.26
C ILE A 3 6.47 13.71 -4.81
N CYS A 4 6.39 12.45 -4.38
CA CYS A 4 6.10 12.05 -3.01
C CYS A 4 7.37 11.56 -2.34
N ILE A 5 7.59 11.96 -1.09
CA ILE A 5 8.78 11.57 -0.32
C ILE A 5 8.44 10.38 0.58
N PRO A 6 9.06 9.20 0.40
CA PRO A 6 8.93 8.08 1.32
C PRO A 6 9.72 8.38 2.61
N ILE A 7 9.00 8.88 3.61
CA ILE A 7 9.59 9.33 4.89
C ILE A 7 10.53 8.29 5.51
N PRO A 8 10.17 6.97 5.58
CA PRO A 8 11.05 5.99 6.20
C PRO A 8 12.40 5.83 5.49
N CYS A 9 12.45 6.08 4.17
CA CYS A 9 13.68 5.96 3.38
C CYS A 9 14.63 7.16 3.57
N PHE A 10 14.08 8.36 3.69
CA PHE A 10 14.88 9.60 3.69
C PHE A 10 15.13 10.16 5.09
N PHE A 11 14.24 9.88 6.04
CA PHE A 11 14.28 10.46 7.38
C PHE A 11 14.23 9.39 8.48
N GLY A 12 14.78 8.20 8.22
CA GLY A 12 14.83 7.12 9.21
C GLY A 12 15.43 7.58 10.54
N GLY A 13 14.72 7.32 11.65
CA GLY A 13 15.13 7.72 12.99
C GLY A 13 14.70 9.14 13.43
N MET A 14 14.13 9.95 12.53
CA MET A 14 13.52 11.24 12.88
C MET A 14 12.08 11.03 13.39
N ASP A 15 11.61 11.92 14.30
CA ASP A 15 10.17 11.96 14.62
C ASP A 15 9.36 12.17 13.33
N PHE A 16 8.26 11.44 13.19
CA PHE A 16 7.51 11.42 11.93
C PHE A 16 6.93 12.79 11.57
N CYS A 17 6.44 13.54 12.53
CA CYS A 17 5.93 14.89 12.30
C CYS A 17 7.04 15.88 11.93
N ASP A 18 8.23 15.74 12.53
CA ASP A 18 9.40 16.55 12.16
C ASP A 18 9.87 16.21 10.74
N ALA A 19 9.78 14.94 10.33
CA ALA A 19 10.06 14.54 8.95
C ALA A 19 9.06 15.14 7.94
N ILE A 20 7.77 15.24 8.30
CA ILE A 20 6.76 15.95 7.49
C ILE A 20 7.13 17.42 7.35
N ARG A 21 7.49 18.11 8.45
CA ARG A 21 7.93 19.52 8.41
C ARG A 21 9.16 19.69 7.52
N LYS A 22 10.13 18.78 7.69
CA LYS A 22 11.35 18.78 6.86
C LYS A 22 11.07 18.58 5.38
N THR A 23 10.09 17.74 5.04
CA THR A 23 9.62 17.54 3.67
C THR A 23 9.13 18.87 3.07
N GLY A 24 8.29 19.62 3.82
CA GLY A 24 7.80 20.93 3.41
C GLY A 24 8.92 21.98 3.28
N GLU A 25 9.87 22.03 4.24
CA GLU A 25 11.03 22.93 4.17
C GLU A 25 11.89 22.70 2.92
N LEU A 26 11.97 21.47 2.46
CA LEU A 26 12.69 21.10 1.23
C LEU A 26 11.90 21.38 -0.06
N GLY A 27 10.69 21.92 0.05
CA GLY A 27 9.86 22.31 -1.08
C GLY A 27 8.99 21.18 -1.67
N PHE A 28 8.85 20.06 -0.96
CA PHE A 28 7.95 18.99 -1.35
C PHE A 28 6.61 19.11 -0.64
N ASP A 29 5.54 18.79 -1.34
CA ASP A 29 4.16 18.90 -0.88
C ASP A 29 3.48 17.53 -0.66
N CYS A 30 4.24 16.44 -0.75
CA CYS A 30 3.72 15.07 -0.74
C CYS A 30 4.67 14.12 -0.02
N ALA A 31 4.13 13.29 0.86
CA ALA A 31 4.84 12.27 1.60
C ALA A 31 4.09 10.94 1.58
N GLU A 32 4.80 9.85 1.87
CA GLU A 32 4.23 8.53 2.08
C GLU A 32 4.93 7.78 3.21
N THR A 33 4.27 6.76 3.76
CA THR A 33 4.83 5.91 4.81
C THR A 33 4.41 4.46 4.64
N TYR A 34 5.24 3.54 5.16
CA TYR A 34 4.93 2.11 5.14
C TYR A 34 4.15 1.68 6.39
N ASN A 35 4.50 2.20 7.56
CA ASN A 35 3.84 1.89 8.82
C ASN A 35 3.11 3.11 9.38
N TRP A 36 1.91 2.87 9.89
CA TRP A 36 1.08 3.90 10.49
C TRP A 36 0.53 3.49 11.87
N LYS A 37 0.63 2.20 12.26
CA LYS A 37 0.04 1.70 13.50
C LYS A 37 0.62 2.34 14.75
N ASP A 38 1.90 2.69 14.70
CA ASP A 38 2.62 3.30 15.83
C ASP A 38 2.58 4.85 15.80
N LEU A 39 1.88 5.45 14.83
CA LEU A 39 1.79 6.89 14.68
C LEU A 39 0.58 7.46 15.43
N ASP A 40 0.76 8.62 16.04
CA ASP A 40 -0.36 9.47 16.47
C ASP A 40 -0.98 10.13 15.23
N LEU A 41 -2.03 9.52 14.71
CA LEU A 41 -2.66 9.93 13.46
C LEU A 41 -3.27 11.33 13.54
N ASP A 42 -3.71 11.78 14.72
CA ASP A 42 -4.25 13.14 14.88
C ASP A 42 -3.12 14.18 14.84
N LYS A 43 -1.99 13.89 15.47
CA LYS A 43 -0.79 14.71 15.40
C LYS A 43 -0.24 14.78 13.97
N VAL A 44 -0.23 13.63 13.26
CA VAL A 44 0.17 13.56 11.85
C VAL A 44 -0.75 14.43 10.99
N ARG A 45 -2.07 14.31 11.16
CA ARG A 45 -3.05 15.11 10.44
C ARG A 45 -2.83 16.62 10.66
N ALA A 46 -2.71 17.04 11.93
CA ALA A 46 -2.47 18.42 12.27
C ALA A 46 -1.17 18.96 11.66
N THR A 47 -0.10 18.14 11.65
CA THR A 47 1.19 18.52 11.03
C THR A 47 1.08 18.64 9.51
N CYS A 48 0.33 17.77 8.86
CA CYS A 48 0.05 17.88 7.42
C CYS A 48 -0.70 19.18 7.09
N GLU A 49 -1.69 19.55 7.91
CA GLU A 49 -2.45 20.80 7.75
C GLU A 49 -1.58 22.04 8.01
N GLU A 50 -0.71 22.00 9.03
CA GLU A 50 0.25 23.07 9.36
C GLU A 50 1.22 23.34 8.20
N THR A 51 1.74 22.26 7.59
CA THR A 51 2.83 22.37 6.60
C THR A 51 2.35 22.42 5.15
N GLY A 52 1.11 22.04 4.88
CA GLY A 52 0.59 21.86 3.53
C GLY A 52 1.13 20.60 2.84
N VAL A 53 1.87 19.73 3.54
CA VAL A 53 2.36 18.44 3.03
C VAL A 53 1.25 17.40 3.16
N GLU A 54 0.82 16.81 2.05
CA GLU A 54 -0.15 15.71 2.04
C GLU A 54 0.55 14.38 2.36
N LEU A 55 0.12 13.66 3.41
CA LEU A 55 0.45 12.23 3.54
C LEU A 55 -0.47 11.47 2.58
N ARG A 56 0.05 11.10 1.41
CA ARG A 56 -0.75 10.64 0.29
C ARG A 56 -1.04 9.14 0.29
N SER A 57 -0.05 8.35 0.70
CA SER A 57 -0.15 6.89 0.72
C SER A 57 0.46 6.30 1.98
N MET A 58 -0.12 5.16 2.38
CA MET A 58 0.34 4.29 3.46
C MET A 58 0.22 2.84 2.99
N CYS A 59 0.76 1.88 3.74
CA CYS A 59 0.51 0.46 3.44
C CYS A 59 -0.71 -0.08 4.18
N THR A 60 -1.32 -1.14 3.66
CA THR A 60 -2.31 -1.94 4.39
C THR A 60 -1.66 -2.66 5.57
N SER A 61 -2.45 -2.98 6.59
CA SER A 61 -1.94 -3.66 7.78
C SER A 61 -1.75 -5.17 7.61
N GLU A 62 -2.36 -5.77 6.58
CA GLU A 62 -2.33 -7.21 6.33
C GLU A 62 -1.91 -7.51 4.89
N PHE A 63 -1.21 -8.65 4.68
CA PHE A 63 -0.55 -8.99 3.42
C PHE A 63 -0.75 -10.44 2.96
N ARG A 64 -1.72 -11.20 3.51
CA ARG A 64 -1.88 -12.65 3.26
C ARG A 64 -3.03 -12.99 2.33
N MET A 65 -3.07 -12.36 1.14
CA MET A 65 -4.11 -12.64 0.14
C MET A 65 -3.91 -13.94 -0.63
N THR A 66 -2.67 -14.46 -0.68
CA THR A 66 -2.34 -15.73 -1.36
C THR A 66 -2.96 -16.95 -0.70
N ASP A 67 -3.36 -16.86 0.57
CA ASP A 67 -4.02 -17.93 1.32
C ASP A 67 -5.47 -17.55 1.64
N PRO A 68 -6.47 -18.29 1.07
CA PRO A 68 -7.89 -18.01 1.31
C PRO A 68 -8.30 -18.07 2.79
N ALA A 69 -7.55 -18.79 3.64
CA ALA A 69 -7.83 -18.89 5.07
C ALA A 69 -7.72 -17.53 5.79
N PHE A 70 -6.87 -16.64 5.28
CA PHE A 70 -6.65 -15.31 5.86
C PHE A 70 -7.50 -14.19 5.23
N ARG A 71 -8.35 -14.50 4.28
CA ARG A 71 -9.17 -13.50 3.56
C ARG A 71 -10.00 -12.63 4.50
N LYS A 72 -10.68 -13.25 5.48
CA LYS A 72 -11.50 -12.51 6.45
C LYS A 72 -10.67 -11.55 7.29
N GLU A 73 -9.50 -11.98 7.72
CA GLU A 73 -8.55 -11.18 8.49
C GLU A 73 -8.00 -10.02 7.64
N TRP A 74 -7.63 -10.30 6.39
CA TRP A 74 -7.17 -9.28 5.47
C TRP A 74 -8.23 -8.20 5.20
N LEU A 75 -9.49 -8.59 4.97
CA LEU A 75 -10.59 -7.64 4.78
C LEU A 75 -10.85 -6.77 6.02
N ALA A 76 -10.69 -7.34 7.22
CA ALA A 76 -10.79 -6.57 8.47
C ALA A 76 -9.63 -5.56 8.58
N GLY A 77 -8.40 -5.99 8.29
CA GLY A 77 -7.21 -5.13 8.27
C GLY A 77 -7.27 -4.05 7.18
N LEU A 78 -7.87 -4.34 6.01
CA LEU A 78 -8.14 -3.33 5.00
C LEU A 78 -9.08 -2.24 5.53
N ARG A 79 -10.17 -2.61 6.19
CA ARG A 79 -11.11 -1.64 6.77
C ARG A 79 -10.41 -0.75 7.81
N GLU A 80 -9.63 -1.34 8.70
CA GLU A 80 -8.82 -0.61 9.68
C GLU A 80 -7.85 0.38 8.99
N SER A 81 -7.17 -0.08 7.94
CA SER A 81 -6.23 0.74 7.16
C SER A 81 -6.94 1.89 6.43
N CYS A 82 -8.13 1.66 5.90
CA CYS A 82 -8.94 2.71 5.27
C CYS A 82 -9.38 3.77 6.28
N GLU A 83 -9.79 3.38 7.49
CA GLU A 83 -10.15 4.33 8.54
C GLU A 83 -8.93 5.16 8.98
N ALA A 84 -7.76 4.54 9.14
CA ALA A 84 -6.53 5.24 9.44
C ALA A 84 -6.15 6.23 8.32
N ALA A 85 -6.27 5.81 7.05
CA ALA A 85 -6.00 6.66 5.90
C ALA A 85 -6.93 7.89 5.88
N LYS A 86 -8.23 7.70 6.09
CA LYS A 86 -9.19 8.81 6.19
C LYS A 86 -8.84 9.78 7.32
N ARG A 87 -8.41 9.26 8.47
CA ARG A 87 -8.04 10.07 9.64
C ARG A 87 -6.89 11.02 9.35
N VAL A 88 -5.87 10.59 8.60
CA VAL A 88 -4.73 11.44 8.21
C VAL A 88 -4.95 12.19 6.89
N GLY A 89 -6.03 11.92 6.16
CA GLY A 89 -6.33 12.50 4.86
C GLY A 89 -5.61 11.83 3.69
N ALA A 90 -5.05 10.64 3.89
CA ALA A 90 -4.47 9.85 2.82
C ALA A 90 -5.57 9.28 1.91
N SER A 91 -5.28 9.19 0.61
CA SER A 91 -6.24 8.72 -0.39
C SER A 91 -5.89 7.37 -1.01
N ARG A 92 -4.73 6.81 -0.65
CA ARG A 92 -4.18 5.59 -1.24
C ARG A 92 -3.58 4.67 -0.20
N LEU A 93 -3.73 3.37 -0.43
CA LEU A 93 -3.05 2.33 0.33
C LEU A 93 -2.26 1.44 -0.63
N ILE A 94 -0.98 1.27 -0.36
CA ILE A 94 -0.15 0.25 -1.02
C ILE A 94 -0.46 -1.08 -0.35
N THR A 95 -0.70 -2.14 -1.12
CA THR A 95 -0.97 -3.45 -0.59
C THR A 95 -0.07 -4.51 -1.21
N GLN A 96 0.48 -5.35 -0.35
CA GLN A 96 1.25 -6.52 -0.71
C GLN A 96 0.33 -7.75 -0.65
N VAL A 97 0.57 -8.73 -1.53
CA VAL A 97 -0.32 -9.91 -1.61
C VAL A 97 0.09 -11.05 -0.67
N GLY A 98 1.35 -11.06 -0.24
CA GLY A 98 1.89 -12.08 0.67
C GLY A 98 2.92 -13.01 0.03
N GLN A 99 3.37 -13.96 0.84
CA GLN A 99 4.36 -14.95 0.43
C GLN A 99 3.73 -16.02 -0.47
N ASP A 100 4.55 -16.64 -1.31
CA ASP A 100 4.19 -17.87 -2.00
C ASP A 100 3.96 -18.99 -0.97
N THR A 101 2.77 -19.57 -0.96
CA THR A 101 2.37 -20.60 -0.01
C THR A 101 2.84 -22.00 -0.43
N GLY A 102 3.38 -22.15 -1.64
CA GLY A 102 3.70 -23.42 -2.27
C GLY A 102 2.49 -24.14 -2.88
N ALA A 103 1.28 -23.59 -2.78
CA ALA A 103 0.11 -24.05 -3.52
C ALA A 103 0.27 -23.78 -5.04
N PRO A 104 -0.50 -24.45 -5.92
CA PRO A 104 -0.51 -24.12 -7.34
C PRO A 104 -0.69 -22.63 -7.59
N ARG A 105 0.08 -22.07 -8.55
CA ARG A 105 0.10 -20.61 -8.79
C ARG A 105 -1.29 -20.07 -9.14
N GLU A 106 -2.04 -20.82 -9.91
CA GLU A 106 -3.41 -20.45 -10.31
C GLU A 106 -4.37 -20.37 -9.12
N GLU A 107 -4.18 -21.19 -8.10
CA GLU A 107 -4.99 -21.17 -6.87
C GLU A 107 -4.67 -19.91 -6.04
N GLN A 108 -3.39 -19.56 -5.92
CA GLN A 108 -2.97 -18.37 -5.22
C GLN A 108 -3.43 -17.09 -5.95
N HIS A 109 -3.30 -17.07 -7.28
CA HIS A 109 -3.82 -16.01 -8.14
C HIS A 109 -5.32 -15.80 -7.92
N ALA A 110 -6.10 -16.88 -8.02
CA ALA A 110 -7.54 -16.84 -7.80
C ALA A 110 -7.90 -16.37 -6.38
N ALA A 111 -7.11 -16.75 -5.37
CA ALA A 111 -7.31 -16.31 -4.00
C ALA A 111 -7.13 -14.78 -3.85
N ILE A 112 -6.12 -14.20 -4.50
CA ILE A 112 -5.88 -12.76 -4.54
C ILE A 112 -7.04 -12.05 -5.23
N VAL A 113 -7.40 -12.47 -6.44
CA VAL A 113 -8.50 -11.89 -7.23
C VAL A 113 -9.81 -11.91 -6.44
N GLU A 114 -10.15 -13.04 -5.83
CA GLU A 114 -11.38 -13.18 -5.05
C GLU A 114 -11.36 -12.31 -3.80
N THR A 115 -10.21 -12.20 -3.12
CA THR A 115 -10.05 -11.32 -1.96
C THR A 115 -10.27 -9.85 -2.34
N LEU A 116 -9.70 -9.41 -3.45
CA LEU A 116 -9.87 -8.05 -3.96
C LEU A 116 -11.30 -7.77 -4.45
N LYS A 117 -11.97 -8.77 -5.05
CA LYS A 117 -13.40 -8.64 -5.41
C LYS A 117 -14.27 -8.44 -4.16
N GLN A 118 -13.98 -9.13 -3.07
CA GLN A 118 -14.69 -8.94 -1.80
C GLN A 118 -14.33 -7.63 -1.08
N ALA A 119 -13.22 -7.00 -1.43
CA ALA A 119 -12.85 -5.68 -0.92
C ALA A 119 -13.65 -4.52 -1.55
N LYS A 120 -14.27 -4.70 -2.73
CA LYS A 120 -14.98 -3.64 -3.47
C LYS A 120 -15.92 -2.81 -2.59
N PRO A 121 -16.83 -3.41 -1.78
CA PRO A 121 -17.73 -2.61 -0.95
C PRO A 121 -16.99 -1.72 0.07
N ILE A 122 -15.84 -2.17 0.59
CA ILE A 122 -15.02 -1.38 1.52
C ILE A 122 -14.42 -0.18 0.80
N LEU A 123 -13.92 -0.39 -0.41
CA LEU A 123 -13.31 0.66 -1.23
C LEU A 123 -14.36 1.69 -1.69
N GLU A 124 -15.54 1.24 -2.09
CA GLU A 124 -16.66 2.10 -2.48
C GLU A 124 -17.14 2.98 -1.33
N ASP A 125 -17.27 2.41 -0.12
CA ASP A 125 -17.69 3.12 1.09
C ASP A 125 -16.65 4.16 1.55
N THR A 126 -15.38 3.87 1.37
CA THR A 126 -14.29 4.72 1.87
C THR A 126 -13.72 5.68 0.82
N GLY A 127 -13.86 5.38 -0.46
CA GLY A 127 -13.24 6.10 -1.57
C GLY A 127 -11.72 5.92 -1.66
N ILE A 128 -11.14 5.02 -0.87
CA ILE A 128 -9.70 4.77 -0.84
C ILE A 128 -9.28 3.91 -2.04
N ILE A 129 -8.22 4.32 -2.70
CA ILE A 129 -7.59 3.53 -3.76
C ILE A 129 -6.59 2.56 -3.14
N ILE A 130 -6.71 1.27 -3.43
CA ILE A 130 -5.64 0.31 -3.13
C ILE A 130 -4.77 0.07 -4.36
N MET A 131 -3.47 -0.11 -4.12
CA MET A 131 -2.48 -0.29 -5.17
C MET A 131 -1.64 -1.53 -4.86
N LEU A 132 -1.75 -2.56 -5.70
CA LEU A 132 -0.92 -3.76 -5.60
C LEU A 132 0.51 -3.42 -5.96
N GLU A 133 1.46 -3.97 -5.19
CA GLU A 133 2.88 -3.76 -5.42
C GLU A 133 3.60 -5.07 -5.76
N PRO A 134 4.03 -5.26 -7.01
CA PRO A 134 4.99 -6.30 -7.36
C PRO A 134 6.35 -5.99 -6.76
N LEU A 135 6.95 -6.97 -6.06
CA LEU A 135 8.21 -6.79 -5.34
C LEU A 135 9.28 -7.75 -5.85
N ASN A 136 10.54 -7.31 -5.85
CA ASN A 136 11.63 -8.20 -6.19
C ASN A 136 11.84 -9.29 -5.13
N THR A 137 12.07 -10.51 -5.60
CA THR A 137 12.30 -11.70 -4.77
C THR A 137 13.77 -12.08 -4.66
N ILE A 138 14.64 -11.43 -5.43
CA ILE A 138 16.07 -11.75 -5.50
C ILE A 138 16.84 -11.05 -4.36
N VAL A 139 16.48 -9.82 -4.04
CA VAL A 139 17.24 -8.98 -3.10
C VAL A 139 16.46 -8.74 -1.79
N ASN A 140 15.24 -8.20 -1.87
CA ASN A 140 14.56 -7.65 -0.69
C ASN A 140 13.45 -8.54 -0.14
N HIS A 141 12.71 -9.27 -0.99
CA HIS A 141 11.50 -10.00 -0.59
C HIS A 141 11.53 -11.47 -1.01
N PRO A 142 12.52 -12.28 -0.57
CA PRO A 142 12.60 -13.70 -0.92
C PRO A 142 11.29 -14.42 -0.57
N GLY A 143 10.77 -15.19 -1.54
CA GLY A 143 9.52 -15.95 -1.36
C GLY A 143 8.24 -15.15 -1.54
N TYR A 144 8.30 -13.85 -1.84
CA TYR A 144 7.11 -13.09 -2.17
C TYR A 144 6.45 -13.59 -3.46
N TYR A 145 5.11 -13.67 -3.47
CA TYR A 145 4.37 -14.26 -4.59
C TYR A 145 4.37 -13.37 -5.85
N LEU A 146 3.97 -12.11 -5.72
CA LEU A 146 3.72 -11.22 -6.85
C LEU A 146 4.97 -10.41 -7.21
N TRP A 147 5.76 -10.93 -8.15
CA TRP A 147 6.99 -10.25 -8.58
C TRP A 147 6.92 -9.73 -10.03
N GLN A 148 5.99 -10.25 -10.85
CA GLN A 148 5.81 -9.82 -12.24
C GLN A 148 4.75 -8.73 -12.34
N SER A 149 5.08 -7.60 -12.97
CA SER A 149 4.12 -6.54 -13.23
C SER A 149 2.98 -6.99 -14.15
N SER A 150 3.27 -7.87 -15.14
CA SER A 150 2.25 -8.44 -16.02
C SER A 150 1.15 -9.17 -15.25
N GLU A 151 1.52 -10.01 -14.28
CA GLU A 151 0.53 -10.71 -13.45
C GLU A 151 -0.28 -9.74 -12.57
N ALA A 152 0.34 -8.69 -12.07
CA ALA A 152 -0.39 -7.65 -11.34
C ALA A 152 -1.44 -6.95 -12.23
N PHE A 153 -1.11 -6.71 -13.51
CA PHE A 153 -2.08 -6.20 -14.48
C PHE A 153 -3.22 -7.19 -14.75
N ASP A 154 -2.92 -8.48 -14.87
CA ASP A 154 -3.94 -9.51 -15.05
C ASP A 154 -4.90 -9.53 -13.85
N ILE A 155 -4.37 -9.52 -12.62
CA ILE A 155 -5.16 -9.46 -11.39
C ILE A 155 -6.10 -8.23 -11.38
N ILE A 156 -5.59 -7.03 -11.65
CA ILE A 156 -6.45 -5.83 -11.60
C ILE A 156 -7.49 -5.82 -12.72
N HIS A 157 -7.19 -6.38 -13.90
CA HIS A 157 -8.16 -6.56 -14.97
C HIS A 157 -9.26 -7.54 -14.59
N GLU A 158 -8.93 -8.68 -13.94
CA GLU A 158 -9.91 -9.65 -13.47
C GLU A 158 -10.78 -9.14 -12.33
N VAL A 159 -10.20 -8.29 -11.46
CA VAL A 159 -10.95 -7.62 -10.39
C VAL A 159 -11.91 -6.60 -10.98
N ASP A 160 -11.52 -5.90 -12.03
CA ASP A 160 -12.31 -4.89 -12.75
C ASP A 160 -12.98 -3.88 -11.79
N HIS A 161 -12.15 -3.06 -11.15
CA HIS A 161 -12.63 -2.03 -10.23
C HIS A 161 -11.77 -0.77 -10.28
N PRO A 162 -12.39 0.44 -10.37
CA PRO A 162 -11.66 1.70 -10.55
C PRO A 162 -10.75 2.08 -9.37
N LEU A 163 -11.03 1.57 -8.16
CA LEU A 163 -10.23 1.83 -6.95
C LEU A 163 -9.17 0.76 -6.67
N VAL A 164 -9.00 -0.23 -7.56
CA VAL A 164 -7.92 -1.22 -7.49
C VAL A 164 -6.90 -0.91 -8.58
N LYS A 165 -5.68 -0.61 -8.20
CA LYS A 165 -4.61 -0.14 -9.08
C LYS A 165 -3.32 -0.91 -8.79
N ILE A 166 -2.23 -0.52 -9.44
CA ILE A 166 -0.89 -1.08 -9.27
C ILE A 166 0.09 0.04 -8.90
N VAL A 167 1.05 -0.26 -8.05
CA VAL A 167 2.31 0.49 -7.95
C VAL A 167 3.30 -0.16 -8.90
N TYR A 168 3.82 0.58 -9.85
CA TYR A 168 4.96 0.15 -10.65
C TYR A 168 6.23 0.73 -10.04
N ASP A 169 6.85 -0.03 -9.13
CA ASP A 169 8.13 0.35 -8.54
C ASP A 169 9.26 -0.02 -9.48
N ILE A 170 9.91 1.02 -10.04
CA ILE A 170 10.99 0.87 -11.02
C ILE A 170 12.16 0.07 -10.45
N TYR A 171 12.49 0.26 -9.16
CA TYR A 171 13.56 -0.50 -8.53
C TYR A 171 13.24 -2.00 -8.47
N HIS A 172 12.03 -2.35 -8.02
CA HIS A 172 11.62 -3.74 -7.95
C HIS A 172 11.56 -4.40 -9.33
N GLN A 173 10.97 -3.73 -10.29
CA GLN A 173 10.85 -4.29 -11.65
C GLN A 173 12.19 -4.34 -12.37
N GLN A 174 13.08 -3.35 -12.21
CA GLN A 174 14.43 -3.36 -12.80
C GLN A 174 15.30 -4.52 -12.30
N VAL A 175 15.03 -5.05 -11.09
CA VAL A 175 15.71 -6.22 -10.53
C VAL A 175 15.13 -7.52 -11.12
N MET A 176 13.83 -7.56 -11.47
CA MET A 176 13.10 -8.76 -11.86
C MET A 176 12.90 -8.90 -13.37
N GLU A 177 12.84 -7.80 -14.12
CA GLU A 177 12.64 -7.72 -15.57
C GLU A 177 13.92 -7.18 -16.26
#